data_901287e1402ee0a53628d64648d5aedd
#
_entry.id   901287e1402ee0a53628d64648d5aedd
#
_cell.length_a   1.000
_cell.length_b   1.000
_cell.length_c   1.000
_cell.angle_alpha   90.00
_cell.angle_beta   90.00
_cell.angle_gamma   90.00
#
_symmetry.space_group_name_H-M   'P 1'
#
loop_
_entity.id
_entity.type
_entity.pdbx_description
1 polymer ?
#
loop_
_entity_poly.entity_id
_entity_poly.type
_entity_poly.pdbx_seq_one_letter_code
_entity_poly.pdbx_strand_id
1 'polypeptide(L)'
;MRVAILVDNGFEQSELAEPREALDQAGADTVIVSPQNGHVRGWKHKEWGDEFDVDKLLQDAQPQHYDALLLPGGVMNPDKLRMQPKAVEFVRSFFSSGKPVAAICHGPWTIIEAGAARGRRIASWPSLKTDLQNAGAQWIDEQVVLDGNLVTSRKPDDIPAFNKAMIELFGRARKTMQQTA
;
A
#
# COMPACT_ATOMS: atom_id res chain seq x y z
N MET A 1 4.21 13.63 -9.12
CA MET A 1 4.38 12.20 -8.78
C MET A 1 2.99 11.59 -8.70
N ARG A 2 2.77 10.51 -9.40
CA ARG A 2 1.47 9.83 -9.44
C ARG A 2 1.52 8.57 -8.60
N VAL A 3 0.64 8.48 -7.59
CA VAL A 3 0.61 7.39 -6.61
C VAL A 3 -0.65 6.57 -6.78
N ALA A 4 -0.50 5.26 -7.02
CA ALA A 4 -1.62 4.34 -6.98
C ALA A 4 -1.94 3.96 -5.54
N ILE A 5 -3.22 3.99 -5.17
CA ILE A 5 -3.74 3.44 -3.91
C ILE A 5 -4.60 2.24 -4.27
N LEU A 6 -4.08 1.03 -4.05
CA LEU A 6 -4.79 -0.20 -4.42
C LEU A 6 -5.67 -0.68 -3.27
N VAL A 7 -6.97 -0.72 -3.49
CA VAL A 7 -7.97 -1.14 -2.49
C VAL A 7 -9.14 -1.90 -3.09
N ASP A 8 -9.73 -2.75 -2.27
CA ASP A 8 -11.07 -3.34 -2.40
C ASP A 8 -11.93 -2.91 -1.19
N ASN A 9 -13.21 -3.17 -1.20
CA ASN A 9 -14.11 -2.88 -0.08
C ASN A 9 -13.63 -3.49 1.25
N GLY A 10 -13.78 -2.74 2.32
CA GLY A 10 -13.44 -3.16 3.68
C GLY A 10 -12.00 -2.87 4.08
N PHE A 11 -11.35 -1.89 3.41
CA PHE A 11 -10.08 -1.33 3.91
C PHE A 11 -10.34 -0.53 5.19
N GLU A 12 -9.36 -0.48 6.09
CA GLU A 12 -9.43 0.43 7.24
C GLU A 12 -9.44 1.87 6.75
N GLN A 13 -10.50 2.60 7.03
CA GLN A 13 -10.77 3.91 6.43
C GLN A 13 -9.65 4.92 6.68
N SER A 14 -9.13 4.98 7.90
CA SER A 14 -8.04 5.88 8.27
C SER A 14 -6.76 5.60 7.50
N GLU A 15 -6.50 4.32 7.17
CA GLU A 15 -5.29 3.88 6.46
C GLU A 15 -5.30 4.21 4.95
N LEU A 16 -6.44 4.63 4.42
CA LEU A 16 -6.55 5.23 3.09
C LEU A 16 -6.64 6.75 3.20
N ALA A 17 -7.59 7.27 3.99
CA ALA A 17 -7.95 8.68 4.00
C ALA A 17 -6.79 9.58 4.46
N GLU A 18 -6.17 9.27 5.59
CA GLU A 18 -5.09 10.10 6.15
C GLU A 18 -3.79 10.04 5.32
N PRO A 19 -3.30 8.86 4.86
CA PRO A 19 -2.15 8.80 3.96
C PRO A 19 -2.40 9.46 2.61
N ARG A 20 -3.62 9.34 2.04
CA ARG A 20 -4.01 10.03 0.81
C ARG A 20 -3.92 11.55 0.99
N GLU A 21 -4.55 12.07 2.04
CA GLU A 21 -4.51 13.50 2.34
C GLU A 21 -3.07 14.02 2.51
N ALA A 22 -2.22 13.27 3.22
CA ALA A 22 -0.82 13.63 3.41
C ALA A 22 -0.03 13.66 2.10
N LEU A 23 -0.29 12.70 1.19
CA LEU A 23 0.30 12.65 -0.15
C LEU A 23 -0.18 13.82 -1.02
N ASP A 24 -1.48 14.13 -1.02
CA ASP A 24 -2.07 15.23 -1.77
C ASP A 24 -1.51 16.58 -1.30
N GLN A 25 -1.38 16.79 0.02
CA GLN A 25 -0.74 17.97 0.62
C GLN A 25 0.75 18.07 0.26
N ALA A 26 1.44 16.96 0.04
CA ALA A 26 2.81 16.92 -0.44
C ALA A 26 2.95 17.10 -1.97
N GLY A 27 1.84 17.35 -2.68
CA GLY A 27 1.79 17.61 -4.12
C GLY A 27 1.87 16.34 -4.99
N ALA A 28 1.45 15.19 -4.47
CA ALA A 28 1.25 13.99 -5.26
C ALA A 28 -0.14 14.02 -5.95
N ASP A 29 -0.25 13.31 -7.08
CA ASP A 29 -1.51 12.97 -7.76
C ASP A 29 -1.89 11.55 -7.30
N THR A 30 -2.84 11.44 -6.38
CA THR A 30 -3.29 10.15 -5.84
C THR A 30 -4.44 9.58 -6.67
N VAL A 31 -4.35 8.28 -6.98
CA VAL A 31 -5.32 7.56 -7.81
C VAL A 31 -5.79 6.31 -7.10
N ILE A 32 -7.06 6.24 -6.74
CA ILE A 32 -7.67 5.02 -6.19
C ILE A 32 -7.86 4.02 -7.33
N VAL A 33 -7.13 2.91 -7.23
CA VAL A 33 -7.21 1.78 -8.15
C VAL A 33 -7.95 0.64 -7.45
N SER A 34 -8.99 0.10 -8.07
CA SER A 34 -9.79 -0.96 -7.47
C SER A 34 -10.34 -1.94 -8.51
N PRO A 35 -10.56 -3.22 -8.14
CA PRO A 35 -11.37 -4.13 -8.95
C PRO A 35 -12.86 -3.75 -8.97
N GLN A 36 -13.32 -2.92 -8.03
CA GLN A 36 -14.70 -2.46 -7.94
C GLN A 36 -14.97 -1.32 -8.93
N ASN A 37 -16.18 -1.28 -9.48
CA ASN A 37 -16.62 -0.20 -10.34
C ASN A 37 -17.36 0.88 -9.51
N GLY A 38 -17.12 2.14 -9.83
CA GLY A 38 -17.78 3.30 -9.23
C GLY A 38 -17.15 3.72 -7.91
N HIS A 39 -17.35 2.98 -6.83
CA HIS A 39 -16.84 3.34 -5.51
C HIS A 39 -16.42 2.11 -4.70
N VAL A 40 -15.59 2.35 -3.68
CA VAL A 40 -15.22 1.42 -2.64
C VAL A 40 -15.60 1.98 -1.28
N ARG A 41 -15.89 1.10 -0.34
CA ARG A 41 -16.34 1.48 1.00
C ARG A 41 -15.33 1.06 2.06
N GLY A 42 -14.96 2.02 2.91
CA GLY A 42 -14.09 1.80 4.04
C GLY A 42 -14.76 1.04 5.18
N TRP A 43 -13.96 0.46 6.05
CA TRP A 43 -14.37 -0.07 7.35
C TRP A 43 -13.89 0.91 8.43
N LYS A 44 -14.79 1.34 9.30
CA LYS A 44 -14.50 2.34 10.34
C LYS A 44 -14.96 1.82 11.69
N HIS A 45 -13.99 1.55 12.56
CA HIS A 45 -14.23 0.95 13.88
C HIS A 45 -14.92 -0.43 13.79
N LYS A 46 -16.26 -0.47 13.86
CA LYS A 46 -17.07 -1.71 13.89
C LYS A 46 -18.16 -1.75 12.84
N GLU A 47 -18.15 -0.82 11.89
CA GLU A 47 -19.19 -0.66 10.88
C GLU A 47 -18.61 -0.18 9.54
N TRP A 48 -19.46 -0.21 8.53
CA TRP A 48 -19.11 0.37 7.24
C TRP A 48 -18.98 1.89 7.35
N GLY A 49 -17.86 2.40 6.87
CA GLY A 49 -17.54 3.81 6.83
C GLY A 49 -17.99 4.49 5.54
N ASP A 50 -17.23 5.49 5.12
CA ASP A 50 -17.51 6.32 3.97
C ASP A 50 -17.22 5.59 2.65
N GLU A 51 -17.81 6.10 1.57
CA GLU A 51 -17.55 5.70 0.20
C GLU A 51 -16.48 6.61 -0.43
N PHE A 52 -15.65 6.02 -1.29
CA PHE A 52 -14.59 6.70 -2.03
C PHE A 52 -14.71 6.33 -3.50
N ASP A 53 -14.69 7.33 -4.38
CA ASP A 53 -14.75 7.10 -5.81
C ASP A 53 -13.52 6.32 -6.28
N VAL A 54 -13.74 5.35 -7.17
CA VAL A 54 -12.68 4.62 -7.86
C VAL A 54 -12.25 5.41 -9.07
N ASP A 55 -11.02 5.93 -9.04
CA ASP A 55 -10.48 6.73 -10.13
C ASP A 55 -10.09 5.89 -11.35
N LYS A 56 -9.69 4.63 -11.10
CA LYS A 56 -9.25 3.70 -12.15
C LYS A 56 -9.60 2.27 -11.83
N LEU A 57 -10.27 1.59 -12.76
CA LEU A 57 -10.46 0.14 -12.65
C LEU A 57 -9.13 -0.60 -12.75
N LEU A 58 -8.92 -1.57 -11.87
CA LEU A 58 -7.69 -2.36 -11.81
C LEU A 58 -7.39 -3.07 -13.14
N GLN A 59 -8.42 -3.55 -13.84
CA GLN A 59 -8.26 -4.21 -15.14
C GLN A 59 -7.63 -3.30 -16.20
N ASP A 60 -7.83 -1.98 -16.08
CA ASP A 60 -7.36 -0.95 -17.02
C ASP A 60 -6.15 -0.19 -16.47
N ALA A 61 -5.74 -0.46 -15.23
CA ALA A 61 -4.61 0.16 -14.58
C ALA A 61 -3.30 -0.48 -15.04
N GLN A 62 -2.37 0.35 -15.50
CA GLN A 62 -1.04 -0.09 -15.91
C GLN A 62 -0.01 0.43 -14.91
N PRO A 63 0.78 -0.45 -14.25
CA PRO A 63 1.76 -0.06 -13.23
C PRO A 63 2.78 0.98 -13.71
N GLN A 64 3.04 1.01 -15.03
CA GLN A 64 3.98 1.96 -15.64
C GLN A 64 3.52 3.42 -15.52
N HIS A 65 2.21 3.65 -15.38
CA HIS A 65 1.64 4.99 -15.29
C HIS A 65 1.67 5.60 -13.87
N TYR A 66 2.25 4.87 -12.92
CA TYR A 66 2.39 5.32 -11.53
C TYR A 66 3.84 5.28 -11.07
N ASP A 67 4.20 6.22 -10.22
CA ASP A 67 5.55 6.36 -9.68
C ASP A 67 5.72 5.58 -8.36
N ALA A 68 4.62 5.39 -7.61
CA ALA A 68 4.62 4.75 -6.30
C ALA A 68 3.30 4.03 -6.02
N LEU A 69 3.29 3.14 -5.03
CA LEU A 69 2.13 2.36 -4.61
C LEU A 69 1.90 2.49 -3.10
N LEU A 70 0.65 2.74 -2.71
CA LEU A 70 0.16 2.64 -1.34
C LEU A 70 -0.79 1.45 -1.21
N LEU A 71 -0.59 0.65 -0.17
CA LEU A 71 -1.39 -0.52 0.19
C LEU A 71 -2.00 -0.33 1.59
N PRO A 72 -3.22 0.22 1.70
CA PRO A 72 -3.97 0.25 2.94
C PRO A 72 -4.28 -1.16 3.47
N GLY A 73 -4.54 -1.26 4.76
CA GLY A 73 -4.91 -2.52 5.39
C GLY A 73 -6.41 -2.69 5.58
N GLY A 74 -6.84 -2.93 6.80
CA GLY A 74 -8.09 -3.61 7.08
C GLY A 74 -7.93 -5.10 6.79
N VAL A 75 -8.83 -5.95 7.25
CA VAL A 75 -8.72 -7.40 7.02
C VAL A 75 -9.31 -7.77 5.66
N MET A 76 -10.52 -7.30 5.35
CA MET A 76 -11.26 -7.71 4.15
C MET A 76 -10.59 -7.27 2.85
N ASN A 77 -10.04 -6.06 2.81
CA ASN A 77 -9.44 -5.49 1.62
C ASN A 77 -8.26 -6.32 1.10
N PRO A 78 -7.16 -6.51 1.83
CA PRO A 78 -6.03 -7.27 1.32
C PRO A 78 -6.35 -8.78 1.19
N ASP A 79 -7.29 -9.32 1.96
CA ASP A 79 -7.73 -10.70 1.79
C ASP A 79 -8.41 -10.92 0.43
N LYS A 80 -9.26 -9.98 0.00
CA LYS A 80 -9.85 -10.01 -1.34
C LYS A 80 -8.82 -9.79 -2.44
N LEU A 81 -7.94 -8.78 -2.27
CA LEU A 81 -6.96 -8.44 -3.29
C LEU A 81 -5.96 -9.58 -3.56
N ARG A 82 -5.52 -10.29 -2.51
CA ARG A 82 -4.57 -11.41 -2.68
C ARG A 82 -5.13 -12.57 -3.48
N MET A 83 -6.45 -12.71 -3.57
CA MET A 83 -7.12 -13.72 -4.38
C MET A 83 -7.29 -13.33 -5.86
N GLN A 84 -6.95 -12.10 -6.22
CA GLN A 84 -7.10 -11.58 -7.58
C GLN A 84 -5.76 -11.55 -8.32
N PRO A 85 -5.54 -12.38 -9.33
CA PRO A 85 -4.27 -12.45 -10.06
C PRO A 85 -3.80 -11.08 -10.59
N LYS A 86 -4.74 -10.24 -11.06
CA LYS A 86 -4.44 -8.90 -11.58
C LYS A 86 -3.94 -7.96 -10.48
N ALA A 87 -4.50 -8.03 -9.26
CA ALA A 87 -4.03 -7.24 -8.12
C ALA A 87 -2.62 -7.67 -7.68
N VAL A 88 -2.40 -8.98 -7.60
CA VAL A 88 -1.10 -9.56 -7.27
C VAL A 88 -0.02 -9.15 -8.29
N GLU A 89 -0.35 -9.24 -9.59
CA GLU A 89 0.56 -8.82 -10.66
C GLU A 89 0.83 -7.31 -10.63
N PHE A 90 -0.19 -6.50 -10.37
CA PHE A 90 -0.04 -5.06 -10.21
C PHE A 90 0.96 -4.72 -9.10
N VAL A 91 0.81 -5.32 -7.91
CA VAL A 91 1.76 -5.15 -6.79
C VAL A 91 3.15 -5.64 -7.16
N ARG A 92 3.28 -6.85 -7.73
CA ARG A 92 4.57 -7.42 -8.15
C ARG A 92 5.33 -6.49 -9.08
N SER A 93 4.65 -5.82 -9.99
CA SER A 93 5.25 -4.93 -10.98
C SER A 93 5.99 -3.75 -10.35
N PHE A 94 5.50 -3.20 -9.22
CA PHE A 94 6.20 -2.12 -8.50
C PHE A 94 7.51 -2.62 -7.90
N PHE A 95 7.50 -3.80 -7.29
CA PHE A 95 8.72 -4.38 -6.73
C PHE A 95 9.74 -4.72 -7.83
N SER A 96 9.30 -5.34 -8.93
CA SER A 96 10.17 -5.73 -10.05
C SER A 96 10.81 -4.52 -10.75
N SER A 97 10.11 -3.39 -10.78
CA SER A 97 10.61 -2.14 -11.37
C SER A 97 11.35 -1.24 -10.37
N GLY A 98 11.51 -1.67 -9.10
CA GLY A 98 12.19 -0.90 -8.06
C GLY A 98 11.42 0.34 -7.60
N LYS A 99 10.15 0.50 -7.97
CA LYS A 99 9.31 1.62 -7.55
C LYS A 99 9.00 1.54 -6.06
N PRO A 100 8.87 2.69 -5.37
CA PRO A 100 8.59 2.69 -3.94
C PRO A 100 7.17 2.21 -3.62
N VAL A 101 7.08 1.45 -2.54
CA VAL A 101 5.84 0.88 -2.01
C VAL A 101 5.70 1.24 -0.54
N ALA A 102 4.51 1.62 -0.12
CA ALA A 102 4.13 1.82 1.26
C ALA A 102 2.98 0.87 1.62
N ALA A 103 3.07 0.18 2.76
CA ALA A 103 2.01 -0.73 3.21
C ALA A 103 1.82 -0.62 4.72
N ILE A 104 0.57 -0.71 5.19
CA ILE A 104 0.23 -0.61 6.60
C ILE A 104 -0.70 -1.75 7.01
N CYS A 105 -0.59 -2.16 8.28
CA CYS A 105 -1.50 -3.08 8.95
C CYS A 105 -1.53 -4.46 8.28
N HIS A 106 -2.65 -4.85 7.65
CA HIS A 106 -2.79 -6.09 6.89
C HIS A 106 -2.39 -5.94 5.40
N GLY A 107 -2.08 -4.73 4.94
CA GLY A 107 -1.61 -4.48 3.56
C GLY A 107 -0.48 -5.42 3.09
N PRO A 108 0.49 -5.81 3.94
CA PRO A 108 1.54 -6.75 3.58
C PRO A 108 1.10 -8.14 3.12
N TRP A 109 -0.16 -8.58 3.33
CA TRP A 109 -0.65 -9.83 2.74
C TRP A 109 -0.54 -9.84 1.20
N THR A 110 -0.81 -8.70 0.56
CA THR A 110 -0.65 -8.61 -0.89
C THR A 110 0.81 -8.64 -1.33
N ILE A 111 1.74 -8.17 -0.48
CA ILE A 111 3.19 -8.27 -0.70
C ILE A 111 3.64 -9.74 -0.63
N ILE A 112 3.11 -10.50 0.34
CA ILE A 112 3.37 -11.94 0.46
C ILE A 112 2.94 -12.65 -0.82
N GLU A 113 1.71 -12.43 -1.26
CA GLU A 113 1.14 -13.08 -2.45
C GLU A 113 1.87 -12.70 -3.74
N ALA A 114 2.36 -11.45 -3.82
CA ALA A 114 3.20 -10.99 -4.91
C ALA A 114 4.61 -11.62 -4.93
N GLY A 115 4.98 -12.40 -3.90
CA GLY A 115 6.31 -13.01 -3.78
C GLY A 115 7.41 -12.01 -3.42
N ALA A 116 7.06 -10.83 -2.94
CA ALA A 116 8.00 -9.72 -2.70
C ALA A 116 8.40 -9.55 -1.22
N ALA A 117 7.97 -10.45 -0.33
CA ALA A 117 8.28 -10.37 1.11
C ALA A 117 9.63 -11.00 1.48
N ARG A 118 10.09 -12.01 0.74
CA ARG A 118 11.30 -12.78 1.07
C ARG A 118 12.55 -11.90 1.22
N GLY A 119 13.25 -12.06 2.35
CA GLY A 119 14.50 -11.37 2.67
C GLY A 119 14.30 -9.90 3.11
N ARG A 120 13.07 -9.41 3.22
CA ARG A 120 12.78 -8.04 3.63
C ARG A 120 12.45 -7.92 5.12
N ARG A 121 12.75 -6.78 5.67
CA ARG A 121 12.29 -6.34 7.00
C ARG A 121 10.92 -5.67 6.85
N ILE A 122 9.91 -6.21 7.52
CA ILE A 122 8.52 -5.77 7.35
C ILE A 122 7.84 -5.61 8.71
N ALA A 123 7.25 -4.44 8.96
CA ALA A 123 6.26 -4.24 10.01
C ALA A 123 4.85 -4.50 9.47
N SER A 124 3.97 -4.97 10.33
CA SER A 124 2.56 -5.21 9.99
C SER A 124 1.70 -5.24 11.25
N TRP A 125 0.40 -5.37 11.08
CA TRP A 125 -0.46 -5.82 12.16
C TRP A 125 0.08 -7.14 12.73
N PRO A 126 0.12 -7.31 14.07
CA PRO A 126 0.82 -8.44 14.70
C PRO A 126 0.37 -9.83 14.27
N SER A 127 -0.90 -10.00 13.85
CA SER A 127 -1.41 -11.30 13.41
C SER A 127 -0.72 -11.84 12.14
N LEU A 128 -0.08 -10.97 11.35
CA LEU A 128 0.64 -11.36 10.14
C LEU A 128 2.07 -11.87 10.41
N LYS A 129 2.53 -11.84 11.66
CA LYS A 129 3.90 -12.23 12.02
C LYS A 129 4.28 -13.59 11.44
N THR A 130 3.49 -14.61 11.72
CA THR A 130 3.76 -15.98 11.25
C THR A 130 3.72 -16.07 9.73
N ASP A 131 2.75 -15.40 9.08
CA ASP A 131 2.60 -15.41 7.63
C ASP A 131 3.84 -14.80 6.95
N LEU A 132 4.31 -13.65 7.46
CA LEU A 132 5.50 -12.96 6.95
C LEU A 132 6.77 -13.78 7.16
N GLN A 133 6.94 -14.40 8.34
CA GLN A 133 8.07 -15.28 8.63
C GLN A 133 8.07 -16.50 7.69
N ASN A 134 6.91 -17.15 7.48
CA ASN A 134 6.78 -18.27 6.55
C ASN A 134 7.05 -17.85 5.10
N ALA A 135 6.73 -16.62 4.72
CA ALA A 135 7.09 -16.05 3.43
C ALA A 135 8.58 -15.68 3.29
N GLY A 136 9.38 -15.85 4.36
CA GLY A 136 10.80 -15.58 4.39
C GLY A 136 11.16 -14.13 4.70
N ALA A 137 10.24 -13.33 5.24
CA ALA A 137 10.52 -11.99 5.73
C ALA A 137 11.01 -12.01 7.20
N GLN A 138 11.72 -10.98 7.59
CA GLN A 138 12.01 -10.64 8.97
C GLN A 138 10.90 -9.70 9.47
N TRP A 139 10.00 -10.22 10.30
CA TRP A 139 8.95 -9.41 10.93
C TRP A 139 9.53 -8.55 12.05
N ILE A 140 9.22 -7.26 12.04
CA ILE A 140 9.72 -6.26 12.99
C ILE A 140 8.54 -5.57 13.65
N ASP A 141 8.48 -5.56 14.97
CA ASP A 141 7.46 -4.84 15.74
C ASP A 141 7.92 -3.40 16.02
N GLU A 142 7.93 -2.60 14.98
CA GLU A 142 8.26 -1.17 15.08
C GLU A 142 7.18 -0.33 14.38
N GLN A 143 7.03 0.89 14.85
CA GLN A 143 6.06 1.85 14.32
C GLN A 143 6.25 2.08 12.81
N VAL A 144 7.49 2.14 12.33
CA VAL A 144 7.84 2.28 10.93
C VAL A 144 9.09 1.45 10.64
N VAL A 145 9.05 0.67 9.58
CA VAL A 145 10.20 -0.04 9.04
C VAL A 145 10.44 0.39 7.60
N LEU A 146 11.65 0.87 7.32
CA LEU A 146 12.13 1.18 5.98
C LEU A 146 13.11 0.10 5.53
N ASP A 147 12.85 -0.50 4.38
CA ASP A 147 13.70 -1.52 3.77
C ASP A 147 13.81 -1.31 2.25
N GLY A 148 14.87 -0.63 1.82
CA GLY A 148 15.08 -0.27 0.42
C GLY A 148 13.95 0.61 -0.12
N ASN A 149 13.20 0.09 -1.07
CA ASN A 149 12.05 0.77 -1.67
C ASN A 149 10.70 0.49 -0.97
N LEU A 150 10.72 -0.12 0.19
CA LEU A 150 9.51 -0.48 0.95
C LEU A 150 9.48 0.23 2.29
N VAL A 151 8.38 0.89 2.64
CA VAL A 151 8.07 1.37 3.98
C VAL A 151 6.82 0.67 4.49
N THR A 152 6.88 0.18 5.74
CA THR A 152 5.76 -0.53 6.36
C THR A 152 5.49 -0.03 7.78
N SER A 153 4.24 -0.20 8.22
CA SER A 153 3.75 0.19 9.55
C SER A 153 2.70 -0.80 10.06
N ARG A 154 2.31 -0.68 11.33
CA ARG A 154 1.54 -1.73 12.02
C ARG A 154 0.04 -1.49 12.07
N LYS A 155 -0.39 -0.26 12.33
CA LYS A 155 -1.77 0.05 12.74
C LYS A 155 -2.09 1.55 12.59
N PRO A 156 -3.37 1.94 12.72
CA PRO A 156 -3.78 3.35 12.60
C PRO A 156 -3.03 4.32 13.51
N ASP A 157 -2.70 3.95 14.75
CA ASP A 157 -1.96 4.83 15.67
C ASP A 157 -0.57 5.23 15.12
N ASP A 158 -0.02 4.44 14.20
CA ASP A 158 1.29 4.67 13.59
C ASP A 158 1.23 5.58 12.34
N ILE A 159 0.03 5.95 11.86
CA ILE A 159 -0.18 6.70 10.62
C ILE A 159 0.65 7.99 10.54
N PRO A 160 0.76 8.83 11.58
CA PRO A 160 1.55 10.05 11.49
C PRO A 160 3.02 9.81 11.15
N ALA A 161 3.64 8.81 11.76
CA ALA A 161 5.02 8.42 11.49
C ALA A 161 5.17 7.72 10.13
N PHE A 162 4.20 6.86 9.78
CA PHE A 162 4.11 6.20 8.48
C PHE A 162 4.02 7.21 7.33
N ASN A 163 3.13 8.20 7.43
CA ASN A 163 2.96 9.24 6.41
C ASN A 163 4.25 10.02 6.17
N LYS A 164 4.95 10.39 7.24
CA LYS A 164 6.25 11.07 7.13
C LYS A 164 7.26 10.22 6.37
N ALA A 165 7.43 8.97 6.75
CA ALA A 165 8.39 8.06 6.12
C ALA A 165 8.02 7.73 4.67
N MET A 166 6.72 7.56 4.38
CA MET A 166 6.20 7.34 3.02
C MET A 166 6.51 8.52 2.09
N ILE A 167 6.20 9.75 2.53
CA ILE A 167 6.47 10.97 1.74
C ILE A 167 7.98 11.13 1.48
N GLU A 168 8.81 10.88 2.49
CA GLU A 168 10.27 10.92 2.33
C GLU A 168 10.77 9.87 1.31
N LEU A 169 10.29 8.63 1.42
CA LEU A 169 10.67 7.55 0.49
C LEU A 169 10.25 7.88 -0.95
N PHE A 170 8.99 8.29 -1.14
CA PHE A 170 8.46 8.61 -2.46
C PHE A 170 9.15 9.83 -3.07
N GLY A 171 9.46 10.84 -2.25
CA GLY A 171 10.20 12.02 -2.68
C GLY A 171 11.63 11.73 -3.14
N ARG A 172 12.33 10.78 -2.49
CA ARG A 172 13.67 10.34 -2.93
C ARG A 172 13.62 9.65 -4.28
N ALA A 173 12.70 8.73 -4.48
CA ALA A 173 12.52 8.02 -5.74
C ALA A 173 12.25 8.98 -6.92
N ARG A 174 11.43 10.02 -6.70
CA ARG A 174 11.16 11.05 -7.70
C ARG A 174 12.44 11.78 -8.14
N LYS A 175 13.30 12.17 -7.20
CA LYS A 175 14.57 12.86 -7.52
C LYS A 175 15.50 11.98 -8.34
N THR A 176 15.58 10.68 -8.00
CA THR A 176 16.41 9.73 -8.75
C THR A 176 15.91 9.56 -10.18
N MET A 177 14.60 9.41 -10.40
CA MET A 177 14.03 9.30 -11.74
C MET A 177 14.25 10.54 -12.61
N GLN A 178 14.25 11.75 -12.02
CA GLN A 178 14.52 13.00 -12.74
C GLN A 178 15.99 13.20 -13.11
N GLN A 179 16.93 12.54 -12.40
CA GLN A 179 18.36 12.61 -12.70
C GLN A 179 18.81 11.62 -13.77
N THR A 180 17.99 10.60 -14.05
CA THR A 180 18.29 9.54 -15.04
C THR A 180 17.52 9.70 -16.36
N ALA A 181 16.65 10.68 -16.47
CA ALA A 181 15.87 11.04 -17.67
C ALA A 181 16.48 12.22 -18.41
#